data_062187bfd095ba75fa4f741e1ac0b4e2
#
_entry.id   062187bfd095ba75fa4f741e1ac0b4e2
#
_cell.length_a   1.000
_cell.length_b   1.000
_cell.length_c   1.000
_cell.angle_alpha   90.00
_cell.angle_beta   90.00
_cell.angle_gamma   90.00
#
_symmetry.space_group_name_H-M   'P 1'
#
loop_
_entity.id
_entity.type
_entity.pdbx_description
1 polymer ?
#
loop_
_entity_poly.entity_id
_entity_poly.type
_entity_poly.pdbx_seq_one_letter_code
_entity_poly.pdbx_strand_id
1 'polypeptide(L)'
;MKARMTKILVIDDDVRDRGLLDAVLEERGYEVILADNGGAGLTLCHGRTPDAVVLDLNMPGIDGRSLLQQLRILHPTLPVVVFSGHSTEEIEQEMLNQGATAFIQKAFSLDQLGLALQEVLPSPLSS
;
A
#
# COMPACT_ATOMS: atom_id res chain seq x y z
N MET A 1 -0.05 -2.97 -28.84
CA MET A 1 0.53 -2.15 -27.77
C MET A 1 0.47 -2.90 -26.45
N LYS A 2 1.57 -2.91 -25.74
CA LYS A 2 1.57 -3.49 -24.40
C LYS A 2 0.82 -2.60 -23.45
N ALA A 3 -0.13 -3.18 -22.73
CA ALA A 3 -0.74 -2.48 -21.62
C ALA A 3 0.32 -2.19 -20.55
N ARG A 4 0.27 -1.01 -19.98
CA ARG A 4 1.16 -0.63 -18.87
C ARG A 4 0.81 -1.49 -17.65
N MET A 5 1.83 -2.05 -17.00
CA MET A 5 1.63 -2.78 -15.76
C MET A 5 1.23 -1.82 -14.63
N THR A 6 0.27 -2.23 -13.84
CA THR A 6 -0.11 -1.50 -12.63
C THR A 6 1.00 -1.63 -11.59
N LYS A 7 1.45 -0.51 -11.06
CA LYS A 7 2.54 -0.44 -10.08
C LYS A 7 2.02 -0.30 -8.68
N ILE A 8 2.49 -1.16 -7.80
CA ILE A 8 2.17 -1.11 -6.38
C ILE A 8 3.46 -0.83 -5.60
N LEU A 9 3.44 0.23 -4.80
CA LEU A 9 4.53 0.51 -3.87
C LEU A 9 4.18 -0.10 -2.51
N VAL A 10 5.04 -0.97 -2.01
CA VAL A 10 4.89 -1.58 -0.69
C VAL A 10 5.88 -0.92 0.26
N ILE A 11 5.37 -0.32 1.32
CA ILE A 11 6.18 0.32 2.36
C ILE A 11 6.01 -0.50 3.64
N ASP A 12 7.00 -1.30 3.99
CA ASP A 12 6.97 -2.20 5.13
C ASP A 12 8.40 -2.50 5.56
N ASP A 13 8.71 -2.35 6.84
CA ASP A 13 10.07 -2.59 7.34
C ASP A 13 10.40 -4.07 7.57
N ASP A 14 9.40 -4.93 7.61
CA ASP A 14 9.60 -6.35 7.85
C ASP A 14 9.98 -7.06 6.54
N VAL A 15 11.17 -7.67 6.53
CA VAL A 15 11.68 -8.32 5.33
C VAL A 15 10.81 -9.50 4.88
N ARG A 16 10.19 -10.21 5.82
CA ARG A 16 9.30 -11.34 5.49
C ARG A 16 8.03 -10.86 4.84
N ASP A 17 7.43 -9.82 5.41
CA ASP A 17 6.20 -9.26 4.89
C ASP A 17 6.42 -8.67 3.50
N ARG A 18 7.54 -7.94 3.30
CA ARG A 18 7.88 -7.43 1.97
C ARG A 18 8.01 -8.57 0.96
N GLY A 19 8.72 -9.63 1.32
CA GLY A 19 8.91 -10.77 0.42
C GLY A 19 7.61 -11.47 0.06
N LEU A 20 6.73 -11.66 1.04
CA LEU A 20 5.42 -12.27 0.80
C LEU A 20 4.53 -11.39 -0.09
N LEU A 21 4.49 -10.09 0.20
CA LEU A 21 3.70 -9.14 -0.58
C LEU A 21 4.22 -9.06 -2.01
N ASP A 22 5.54 -9.01 -2.19
CA ASP A 22 6.16 -9.00 -3.50
C ASP A 22 5.72 -10.22 -4.31
N ALA A 23 5.86 -11.41 -3.75
CA ALA A 23 5.51 -12.65 -4.43
C ALA A 23 4.02 -12.71 -4.81
N VAL A 24 3.14 -12.38 -3.85
CA VAL A 24 1.70 -12.47 -4.07
C VAL A 24 1.22 -11.44 -5.09
N LEU A 25 1.73 -10.22 -5.00
CA LEU A 25 1.31 -9.15 -5.91
C LEU A 25 1.86 -9.35 -7.32
N GLU A 26 3.10 -9.82 -7.45
CA GLU A 26 3.65 -10.16 -8.76
C GLU A 26 2.87 -11.28 -9.43
N GLU A 27 2.47 -12.29 -8.66
CA GLU A 27 1.64 -13.38 -9.17
C GLU A 27 0.31 -12.89 -9.71
N ARG A 28 -0.23 -11.81 -9.14
CA ARG A 28 -1.46 -11.20 -9.60
C ARG A 28 -1.29 -10.26 -10.80
N GLY A 29 -0.06 -10.09 -11.28
CA GLY A 29 0.23 -9.30 -12.46
C GLY A 29 0.63 -7.86 -12.20
N TYR A 30 0.90 -7.50 -10.95
CA TYR A 30 1.35 -6.15 -10.61
C TYR A 30 2.87 -6.05 -10.70
N GLU A 31 3.35 -4.86 -11.05
CA GLU A 31 4.75 -4.50 -10.85
C GLU A 31 4.91 -3.98 -9.43
N VAL A 32 5.81 -4.56 -8.66
CA VAL A 32 5.96 -4.25 -7.24
C VAL A 32 7.24 -3.47 -7.01
N ILE A 33 7.14 -2.38 -6.27
CA ILE A 33 8.27 -1.58 -5.83
C ILE A 33 8.29 -1.67 -4.30
N LEU A 34 9.45 -1.96 -3.73
CA LEU A 34 9.57 -2.18 -2.29
C LEU A 34 10.33 -1.04 -1.64
N ALA A 35 9.82 -0.58 -0.49
CA ALA A 35 10.52 0.36 0.37
C ALA A 35 10.50 -0.19 1.80
N ASP A 36 11.62 -0.11 2.49
CA ASP A 36 11.74 -0.60 3.85
C ASP A 36 11.54 0.49 4.91
N ASN A 37 11.25 1.69 4.50
CA ASN A 37 10.97 2.81 5.40
C ASN A 37 10.15 3.89 4.69
N GLY A 38 9.58 4.79 5.47
CA GLY A 38 8.71 5.84 4.95
C GLY A 38 9.42 6.84 4.07
N GLY A 39 10.65 7.22 4.42
CA GLY A 39 11.43 8.17 3.63
C GLY A 39 11.72 7.66 2.22
N ALA A 40 12.15 6.41 2.11
CA ALA A 40 12.36 5.76 0.82
C ALA A 40 11.06 5.67 0.03
N GLY A 41 9.95 5.34 0.71
CA GLY A 41 8.64 5.28 0.08
C GLY A 41 8.22 6.61 -0.52
N LEU A 42 8.36 7.71 0.23
CA LEU A 42 8.04 9.04 -0.26
C LEU A 42 8.91 9.42 -1.47
N THR A 43 10.19 9.13 -1.40
CA THR A 43 11.12 9.41 -2.51
C THR A 43 10.70 8.68 -3.77
N LEU A 44 10.31 7.42 -3.65
CA LEU A 44 9.85 6.63 -4.79
C LEU A 44 8.54 7.18 -5.37
N CYS A 45 7.64 7.68 -4.52
CA CYS A 45 6.42 8.33 -4.99
C CYS A 45 6.70 9.61 -5.79
N HIS A 46 7.71 10.36 -5.41
CA HIS A 46 8.08 11.60 -6.12
C HIS A 46 8.68 11.33 -7.50
N GLY A 47 9.45 10.25 -7.63
CA GLY A 47 10.07 9.92 -8.90
C GLY A 47 9.09 9.41 -9.93
N ARG A 48 8.31 8.40 -9.55
CA ARG A 48 7.25 7.82 -10.37
C ARG A 48 6.11 7.46 -9.46
N THR A 49 5.03 8.20 -9.56
CA THR A 49 3.85 7.94 -8.73
C THR A 49 3.34 6.52 -9.02
N PRO A 50 3.26 5.64 -8.02
CA PRO A 50 2.67 4.33 -8.21
C PRO A 50 1.16 4.44 -8.41
N ASP A 51 0.54 3.35 -8.84
CA ASP A 51 -0.91 3.31 -8.99
C ASP A 51 -1.61 3.08 -7.66
N ALA A 52 -0.93 2.46 -6.70
CA ALA A 52 -1.41 2.31 -5.31
C ALA A 52 -0.24 2.10 -4.37
N VAL A 53 -0.50 2.31 -3.09
CA VAL A 53 0.47 2.08 -2.01
C VAL A 53 -0.12 1.09 -1.02
N VAL A 54 0.67 0.11 -0.61
CA VAL A 54 0.37 -0.73 0.55
C VAL A 54 1.30 -0.27 1.67
N LEU A 55 0.71 0.19 2.76
CA LEU A 55 1.43 0.86 3.84
C LEU A 55 1.27 0.11 5.15
N ASP A 56 2.39 -0.27 5.77
CA ASP A 56 2.41 -0.77 7.13
C ASP A 56 2.44 0.41 8.11
N LEU A 57 1.59 0.36 9.13
CA LEU A 57 1.56 1.40 10.17
C LEU A 57 2.69 1.26 11.19
N ASN A 58 3.15 0.05 11.43
CA ASN A 58 4.06 -0.25 12.54
C ASN A 58 5.51 -0.31 12.07
N MET A 59 6.06 0.83 11.70
CA MET A 59 7.46 0.94 11.28
C MET A 59 8.24 1.79 12.28
N PRO A 60 9.48 1.37 12.65
CA PRO A 60 10.32 2.21 13.50
C PRO A 60 10.70 3.51 12.79
N GLY A 61 10.76 4.58 13.54
CA GLY A 61 11.28 5.86 13.08
C GLY A 61 10.29 6.78 12.43
N ILE A 62 9.37 6.28 11.62
CA ILE A 62 8.31 7.08 11.03
C ILE A 62 6.96 6.49 11.42
N ASP A 63 6.12 7.33 12.00
CA ASP A 63 4.75 6.96 12.28
C ASP A 63 3.99 6.80 10.96
N GLY A 64 3.38 5.64 10.75
CA GLY A 64 2.61 5.38 9.55
C GLY A 64 1.46 6.36 9.34
N ARG A 65 0.93 6.93 10.43
CA ARG A 65 -0.08 7.98 10.36
C ARG A 65 0.45 9.25 9.70
N SER A 66 1.63 9.68 10.11
CA SER A 66 2.31 10.83 9.49
C SER A 66 2.57 10.59 8.02
N LEU A 67 3.00 9.39 7.68
CA LEU A 67 3.27 9.04 6.30
C LEU A 67 2.00 9.09 5.45
N LEU A 68 0.90 8.55 5.97
CA LEU A 68 -0.40 8.63 5.29
C LEU A 68 -0.81 10.08 5.05
N GLN A 69 -0.65 10.95 6.05
CA GLN A 69 -0.96 12.37 5.91
C GLN A 69 -0.13 13.02 4.81
N GLN A 70 1.18 12.73 4.78
CA GLN A 70 2.06 13.27 3.75
C GLN A 70 1.68 12.77 2.36
N LEU A 71 1.35 11.49 2.23
CA LEU A 71 0.89 10.93 0.97
C LEU A 71 -0.39 11.60 0.48
N ARG A 72 -1.32 11.90 1.40
CA ARG A 72 -2.57 12.57 1.05
C ARG A 72 -2.37 14.01 0.62
N ILE A 73 -1.44 14.72 1.25
CA ILE A 73 -1.12 16.10 0.86
C ILE A 73 -0.48 16.14 -0.53
N LEU A 74 0.47 15.25 -0.77
CA LEU A 74 1.23 15.23 -2.01
C LEU A 74 0.48 14.54 -3.16
N HIS A 75 -0.32 13.55 -2.85
CA HIS A 75 -1.03 12.73 -3.83
C HIS A 75 -2.47 12.49 -3.36
N PRO A 76 -3.37 13.49 -3.51
CA PRO A 76 -4.71 13.43 -2.90
C PRO A 76 -5.58 12.27 -3.38
N THR A 77 -5.35 11.77 -4.58
CA THR A 77 -6.18 10.70 -5.16
C THR A 77 -5.49 9.34 -5.21
N LEU A 78 -4.26 9.26 -4.71
CA LEU A 78 -3.51 8.00 -4.74
C LEU A 78 -4.16 6.97 -3.82
N PRO A 79 -4.56 5.79 -4.31
CA PRO A 79 -5.07 4.75 -3.43
C PRO A 79 -4.01 4.28 -2.44
N VAL A 80 -4.35 4.29 -1.15
CA VAL A 80 -3.47 3.81 -0.08
C VAL A 80 -4.22 2.77 0.71
N VAL A 81 -3.73 1.53 0.67
CA VAL A 81 -4.26 0.44 1.48
C VAL A 81 -3.34 0.26 2.68
N VAL A 82 -3.87 0.45 3.87
CA VAL A 82 -3.12 0.21 5.10
C VAL A 82 -3.20 -1.28 5.42
N PHE A 83 -2.04 -1.89 5.64
CA PHE A 83 -1.92 -3.32 5.93
C PHE A 83 -1.13 -3.48 7.22
N SER A 84 -1.82 -3.74 8.33
CA SER A 84 -1.24 -3.66 9.67
C SER A 84 -1.46 -4.93 10.48
N GLY A 85 -0.43 -5.33 11.24
CA GLY A 85 -0.47 -6.54 12.05
C GLY A 85 -1.20 -6.40 13.37
N HIS A 86 -1.14 -5.25 13.98
CA HIS A 86 -1.73 -4.99 15.30
C HIS A 86 -2.60 -3.75 15.25
N SER A 87 -3.90 -3.95 15.12
CA SER A 87 -4.83 -2.85 14.96
C SER A 87 -6.13 -3.11 15.67
N THR A 88 -6.72 -2.02 16.19
CA THR A 88 -8.05 -2.02 16.76
C THR A 88 -9.01 -1.39 15.75
N GLU A 89 -10.31 -1.57 16.00
CA GLU A 89 -11.33 -0.89 15.18
C GLU A 89 -11.17 0.64 15.23
N GLU A 90 -10.71 1.16 16.35
CA GLU A 90 -10.49 2.60 16.52
C GLU A 90 -9.37 3.09 15.59
N ILE A 91 -8.28 2.34 15.50
CA ILE A 91 -7.17 2.67 14.60
C ILE A 91 -7.61 2.55 13.15
N GLU A 92 -8.33 1.49 12.82
CA GLU A 92 -8.88 1.32 11.48
C GLU A 92 -9.74 2.51 11.07
N GLN A 93 -10.65 2.92 11.93
CA GLN A 93 -11.54 4.04 11.66
C GLN A 93 -10.75 5.35 11.54
N GLU A 94 -9.76 5.55 12.41
CA GLU A 94 -8.88 6.71 12.34
C GLU A 94 -8.17 6.80 10.99
N MET A 95 -7.61 5.68 10.53
CA MET A 95 -6.88 5.65 9.26
C MET A 95 -7.80 5.93 8.07
N LEU A 96 -8.99 5.35 8.06
CA LEU A 96 -9.98 5.62 7.02
C LEU A 96 -10.39 7.08 7.03
N ASN A 97 -10.60 7.66 8.21
CA ASN A 97 -10.94 9.08 8.35
C ASN A 97 -9.81 10.00 7.88
N GLN A 98 -8.56 9.56 8.02
CA GLN A 98 -7.40 10.33 7.58
C GLN A 98 -7.09 10.14 6.10
N GLY A 99 -7.86 9.35 5.39
CA GLY A 99 -7.75 9.23 3.95
C GLY A 99 -7.20 7.92 3.42
N ALA A 100 -7.03 6.90 4.26
CA ALA A 100 -6.72 5.56 3.76
C ALA A 100 -7.89 5.09 2.90
N THR A 101 -7.59 4.51 1.76
CA THR A 101 -8.61 4.00 0.85
C THR A 101 -9.22 2.71 1.37
N ALA A 102 -8.40 1.87 2.02
CA ALA A 102 -8.84 0.64 2.65
C ALA A 102 -7.90 0.29 3.80
N PHE A 103 -8.35 -0.57 4.69
CA PHE A 103 -7.58 -1.04 5.83
C PHE A 103 -7.76 -2.55 5.96
N ILE A 104 -6.63 -3.28 5.95
CA ILE A 104 -6.61 -4.73 6.04
C ILE A 104 -5.70 -5.15 7.20
N GLN A 105 -6.16 -6.05 8.04
CA GLN A 105 -5.34 -6.61 9.11
C GLN A 105 -4.49 -7.76 8.57
N LYS A 106 -3.20 -7.79 8.91
CA LYS A 106 -2.28 -8.84 8.47
C LYS A 106 -2.67 -10.24 8.97
N ALA A 107 -3.44 -10.32 10.05
CA ALA A 107 -3.92 -11.59 10.58
C ALA A 107 -4.88 -12.31 9.63
N PHE A 108 -5.50 -11.58 8.71
CA PHE A 108 -6.34 -12.17 7.67
C PHE A 108 -5.48 -12.57 6.48
N SER A 109 -6.04 -13.09 5.45
CA SER A 109 -5.26 -13.64 4.35
C SER A 109 -4.73 -12.56 3.41
N LEU A 110 -3.63 -12.89 2.71
CA LEU A 110 -3.11 -12.06 1.63
C LEU A 110 -4.11 -11.95 0.46
N ASP A 111 -5.04 -12.90 0.35
CA ASP A 111 -6.10 -12.83 -0.63
C ASP A 111 -7.02 -11.64 -0.42
N GLN A 112 -7.28 -11.27 0.84
CA GLN A 112 -8.07 -10.08 1.15
C GLN A 112 -7.37 -8.81 0.69
N LEU A 113 -6.06 -8.75 0.83
CA LEU A 113 -5.31 -7.62 0.30
C LEU A 113 -5.44 -7.54 -1.22
N GLY A 114 -5.32 -8.67 -1.91
CA GLY A 114 -5.48 -8.72 -3.35
C GLY A 114 -6.86 -8.24 -3.80
N LEU A 115 -7.90 -8.67 -3.10
CA LEU A 115 -9.27 -8.23 -3.39
C LEU A 115 -9.45 -6.73 -3.15
N ALA A 116 -8.89 -6.21 -2.05
CA ALA A 116 -8.97 -4.78 -1.76
C ALA A 116 -8.28 -3.95 -2.84
N LEU A 117 -7.14 -4.41 -3.32
CA LEU A 117 -6.43 -3.72 -4.41
C LEU A 117 -7.25 -3.73 -5.71
N GLN A 118 -7.91 -4.85 -6.02
CA GLN A 118 -8.79 -4.91 -7.18
C GLN A 118 -9.94 -3.92 -7.11
N GLU A 119 -10.48 -3.69 -5.92
CA GLU A 119 -11.57 -2.74 -5.72
C GLU A 119 -11.14 -1.29 -5.89
N VAL A 120 -9.93 -0.95 -5.45
CA VAL A 120 -9.44 0.44 -5.48
C VAL A 120 -8.70 0.79 -6.77
N LEU A 121 -8.31 -0.20 -7.56
CA LEU A 121 -7.58 -0.02 -8.80
C LEU A 121 -8.44 -0.35 -10.00
N PRO A 122 -8.23 0.33 -11.14
CA PRO A 122 -8.85 -0.11 -12.38
C PRO A 122 -8.35 -1.51 -12.73
N SER A 123 -9.22 -2.34 -13.28
CA SER A 123 -8.83 -3.68 -13.69
C SER A 123 -7.71 -3.61 -14.74
N PRO A 124 -6.63 -4.40 -14.59
CA PRO A 124 -5.57 -4.46 -15.60
C PRO A 124 -6.08 -4.92 -16.97
N LEU A 125 -7.22 -5.58 -16.99
CA LEU A 125 -7.83 -6.10 -18.21
C LEU A 125 -8.84 -5.14 -18.83
N SER A 126 -9.23 -4.10 -18.12
CA SER A 126 -10.11 -3.07 -18.66
C SER A 126 -9.23 -1.98 -19.25
N SER A 127 -8.92 -2.13 -20.46
CA SER A 127 -8.18 -1.11 -21.19
C SER A 127 -9.10 0.00 -21.65
#